data_3cad05fef614d8cee5abae4e8840c415
#
_entry.id   3cad05fef614d8cee5abae4e8840c415
#
_cell.length_a   1.000
_cell.length_b   1.000
_cell.length_c   1.000
_cell.angle_alpha   90.00
_cell.angle_beta   90.00
_cell.angle_gamma   90.00
#
_symmetry.space_group_name_H-M   'P 1'
#
loop_
_entity.id
_entity.type
_entity.pdbx_description
1 polymer ?
#
loop_
_entity_poly.entity_id
_entity_poly.type
_entity_poly.pdbx_seq_one_letter_code
_entity_poly.pdbx_strand_id
1 'polypeptide(L)'
;MKLYKGDCLEVMKEIEAGSIDAIITDPPYGTTACKWDSVIDFELMWEQLNRIIKPNGAIVLFGSEPFSSALRMSNIKNYKYDWIWEKNKATNIFMAKYAPMKKHEIISIFYNKKPTFNGVKIPRSESGKARAKYKHNPSNTGKREYLNGFEQTKTIKYDENLKNPESIVYFNSDRGYHPTQKPIALMEYLIKTYTNENETVLDFTMGSGSTGVACVNTNRNFTGIGSPLRDNVRNICIHLPGHLRSLFSFDHKPVGIMGA
;
A
#
# COMPACT_ATOMS: atom_id res chain seq x y z
N MET A 1 12.81 12.73 -4.69
CA MET A 1 12.64 11.83 -3.55
C MET A 1 13.06 12.56 -2.29
N LYS A 2 12.28 12.48 -1.19
CA LYS A 2 12.57 13.14 0.10
C LYS A 2 12.59 12.09 1.19
N LEU A 3 13.59 12.12 2.08
CA LEU A 3 13.72 11.18 3.19
C LEU A 3 13.94 11.96 4.49
N TYR A 4 13.11 11.67 5.47
CA TYR A 4 13.16 12.31 6.78
C TYR A 4 13.47 11.28 7.86
N LYS A 5 14.25 11.68 8.86
CA LYS A 5 14.51 10.88 10.05
C LYS A 5 13.85 11.56 11.24
N GLY A 6 12.89 10.91 11.86
CA GLY A 6 12.20 11.49 13.02
C GLY A 6 10.95 10.70 13.41
N ASP A 7 10.26 11.22 14.42
CA ASP A 7 8.91 10.79 14.74
C ASP A 7 7.97 11.17 13.61
N CYS A 8 7.14 10.23 13.14
CA CYS A 8 6.31 10.46 11.98
C CYS A 8 5.24 11.53 12.21
N LEU A 9 4.68 11.64 13.42
CA LEU A 9 3.69 12.65 13.74
C LEU A 9 4.29 14.05 13.69
N GLU A 10 5.52 14.21 14.18
CA GLU A 10 6.22 15.51 14.16
C GLU A 10 6.64 15.90 12.74
N VAL A 11 7.27 14.96 12.02
CA VAL A 11 7.71 15.23 10.65
C VAL A 11 6.54 15.51 9.70
N MET A 12 5.42 14.80 9.86
CA MET A 12 4.25 15.07 9.02
C MET A 12 3.73 16.49 9.16
N LYS A 13 3.91 17.17 10.29
CA LYS A 13 3.50 18.58 10.47
C LYS A 13 4.20 19.53 9.47
N GLU A 14 5.41 19.17 9.03
CA GLU A 14 6.21 19.96 8.06
C GLU A 14 5.82 19.68 6.61
N ILE A 15 5.07 18.61 6.34
CA ILE A 15 4.60 18.29 4.98
C ILE A 15 3.45 19.23 4.62
N GLU A 16 3.53 19.81 3.43
CA GLU A 16 2.50 20.72 2.88
C GLU A 16 1.14 20.03 2.78
N ALA A 17 0.09 20.73 3.19
CA ALA A 17 -1.28 20.23 3.11
C ALA A 17 -1.68 19.94 1.66
N GLY A 18 -2.34 18.80 1.41
CA GLY A 18 -2.81 18.43 0.09
C GLY A 18 -1.72 18.18 -0.95
N SER A 19 -0.49 17.84 -0.51
CA SER A 19 0.65 17.62 -1.41
C SER A 19 0.86 16.16 -1.79
N ILE A 20 0.27 15.21 -1.09
CA ILE A 20 0.48 13.76 -1.25
C ILE A 20 -0.65 13.14 -2.08
N ASP A 21 -0.32 12.39 -3.12
CA ASP A 21 -1.28 11.72 -4.00
C ASP A 21 -1.75 10.39 -3.44
N ALA A 22 -0.84 9.61 -2.83
CA ALA A 22 -1.19 8.39 -2.11
C ALA A 22 -0.30 8.20 -0.87
N ILE A 23 -0.87 7.62 0.18
CA ILE A 23 -0.15 7.17 1.36
C ILE A 23 -0.17 5.65 1.34
N ILE A 24 1.00 5.01 1.31
CA ILE A 24 1.14 3.55 1.28
C ILE A 24 2.18 3.15 2.33
N THR A 25 1.74 2.55 3.42
CA THR A 25 2.62 2.29 4.56
C THR A 25 2.21 1.06 5.36
N ASP A 26 3.18 0.53 6.09
CA ASP A 26 3.05 -0.59 7.04
C ASP A 26 3.27 -0.06 8.47
N PRO A 27 2.21 0.44 9.14
CA PRO A 27 2.34 1.00 10.48
C PRO A 27 2.71 -0.08 11.51
N PRO A 28 3.25 0.27 12.68
CA PRO A 28 3.46 -0.68 13.76
C PRO A 28 2.11 -1.17 14.32
N TYR A 29 1.99 -2.49 14.53
CA TYR A 29 0.73 -3.13 14.97
C TYR A 29 0.61 -3.33 16.49
N GLY A 30 1.71 -3.12 17.25
CA GLY A 30 1.75 -3.41 18.68
C GLY A 30 1.66 -4.91 19.01
N THR A 31 2.06 -5.78 18.08
CA THR A 31 1.92 -7.23 18.25
C THR A 31 3.22 -7.95 18.55
N THR A 32 4.34 -7.24 18.57
CA THR A 32 5.66 -7.79 18.86
C THR A 32 6.26 -7.16 20.12
N ALA A 33 7.23 -7.82 20.75
CA ALA A 33 7.96 -7.29 21.90
C ALA A 33 9.00 -6.20 21.53
N CYS A 34 9.04 -5.80 20.27
CA CYS A 34 10.00 -4.80 19.80
C CYS A 34 9.57 -3.40 20.23
N LYS A 35 10.50 -2.63 20.83
CA LYS A 35 10.23 -1.25 21.30
C LYS A 35 9.67 -0.30 20.23
N TRP A 36 9.92 -0.57 18.97
CA TRP A 36 9.44 0.22 17.84
C TRP A 36 8.05 -0.18 17.36
N ASP A 37 7.51 -1.30 17.82
CA ASP A 37 6.19 -1.81 17.44
C ASP A 37 5.11 -1.29 18.42
N SER A 38 5.09 -0.01 18.67
CA SER A 38 4.04 0.65 19.44
C SER A 38 3.03 1.27 18.48
N VAL A 39 1.74 1.02 18.73
CA VAL A 39 0.66 1.59 17.93
C VAL A 39 0.72 3.12 18.00
N ILE A 40 0.66 3.75 16.82
CA ILE A 40 0.60 5.21 16.71
C ILE A 40 -0.79 5.65 17.15
N ASP A 41 -0.88 6.77 17.88
CA ASP A 41 -2.16 7.37 18.22
C ASP A 41 -2.99 7.63 16.96
N PHE A 42 -4.18 7.01 16.89
CA PHE A 42 -4.99 7.08 15.68
C PHE A 42 -5.57 8.48 15.42
N GLU A 43 -5.93 9.23 16.45
CA GLU A 43 -6.49 10.57 16.27
C GLU A 43 -5.45 11.51 15.67
N LEU A 44 -4.25 11.53 16.26
CA LEU A 44 -3.13 12.33 15.77
C LEU A 44 -2.69 11.89 14.37
N MET A 45 -2.65 10.57 14.14
CA MET A 45 -2.31 10.03 12.82
C MET A 45 -3.33 10.49 11.76
N TRP A 46 -4.63 10.32 12.00
CA TRP A 46 -5.66 10.70 11.04
C TRP A 46 -5.73 12.22 10.82
N GLU A 47 -5.46 13.02 11.83
CA GLU A 47 -5.35 14.47 11.68
C GLU A 47 -4.33 14.83 10.61
N GLN A 48 -3.11 14.29 10.73
CA GLN A 48 -2.04 14.59 9.78
C GLN A 48 -2.31 13.95 8.40
N LEU A 49 -2.72 12.69 8.34
CA LEU A 49 -2.99 12.01 7.06
C LEU A 49 -4.09 12.74 6.27
N ASN A 50 -5.18 13.15 6.91
CA ASN A 50 -6.26 13.87 6.26
C ASN A 50 -5.84 15.28 5.79
N ARG A 51 -4.89 15.91 6.48
CA ARG A 51 -4.37 17.23 6.11
C ARG A 51 -3.46 17.17 4.87
N ILE A 52 -2.55 16.19 4.82
CA ILE A 52 -1.51 16.12 3.78
C ILE A 52 -1.97 15.41 2.51
N ILE A 53 -2.97 14.52 2.60
CA ILE A 53 -3.48 13.80 1.42
C ILE A 53 -4.30 14.73 0.53
N LYS A 54 -4.18 14.60 -0.79
CA LYS A 54 -5.06 15.30 -1.75
C LYS A 54 -6.51 14.82 -1.60
N PRO A 55 -7.51 15.64 -1.96
CA PRO A 55 -8.93 15.27 -1.81
C PRO A 55 -9.32 13.96 -2.51
N ASN A 56 -8.64 13.60 -3.59
CA ASN A 56 -8.81 12.36 -4.37
C ASN A 56 -7.65 11.39 -4.17
N GLY A 57 -6.89 11.53 -3.11
CA GLY A 57 -5.81 10.60 -2.75
C GLY A 57 -6.34 9.37 -2.03
N ALA A 58 -5.60 8.27 -2.11
CA ALA A 58 -5.87 7.03 -1.39
C ALA A 58 -4.90 6.84 -0.23
N ILE A 59 -5.40 6.34 0.90
CA ILE A 59 -4.60 5.91 2.05
C ILE A 59 -4.69 4.40 2.14
N VAL A 60 -3.55 3.73 2.01
CA VAL A 60 -3.37 2.29 1.89
C VAL A 60 -2.54 1.82 3.07
N LEU A 61 -3.17 1.19 4.04
CA LEU A 61 -2.53 0.80 5.30
C LEU A 61 -2.52 -0.73 5.45
N PHE A 62 -1.32 -1.29 5.59
CA PHE A 62 -1.16 -2.69 5.93
C PHE A 62 -1.60 -2.94 7.37
N GLY A 63 -2.05 -4.16 7.62
CA GLY A 63 -2.49 -4.54 8.96
C GLY A 63 -2.72 -6.03 9.14
N SER A 64 -2.96 -6.36 10.36
CA SER A 64 -3.22 -7.71 10.84
C SER A 64 -4.18 -7.63 12.01
N GLU A 65 -5.08 -8.60 12.17
CA GLU A 65 -5.98 -8.61 13.33
C GLU A 65 -5.20 -8.82 14.65
N PRO A 66 -5.60 -8.16 15.77
CA PRO A 66 -6.78 -7.29 15.93
C PRO A 66 -6.55 -5.82 15.53
N PHE A 67 -5.30 -5.42 15.20
CA PHE A 67 -4.94 -4.04 14.82
C PHE A 67 -5.79 -3.54 13.63
N SER A 68 -6.00 -4.36 12.59
CA SER A 68 -6.78 -3.95 11.41
C SER A 68 -8.21 -3.58 11.77
N SER A 69 -8.84 -4.27 12.71
CA SER A 69 -10.18 -3.93 13.19
C SER A 69 -10.20 -2.59 13.91
N ALA A 70 -9.26 -2.34 14.82
CA ALA A 70 -9.14 -1.06 15.52
C ALA A 70 -8.87 0.09 14.53
N LEU A 71 -7.96 -0.10 13.57
CA LEU A 71 -7.63 0.86 12.53
C LEU A 71 -8.85 1.24 11.68
N ARG A 72 -9.64 0.25 11.23
CA ARG A 72 -10.85 0.50 10.45
C ARG A 72 -11.91 1.24 11.26
N MET A 73 -12.11 0.85 12.50
CA MET A 73 -13.08 1.52 13.40
C MET A 73 -12.67 2.94 13.74
N SER A 74 -11.37 3.25 13.83
CA SER A 74 -10.90 4.61 14.11
C SER A 74 -11.23 5.61 12.98
N ASN A 75 -11.52 5.14 11.76
CA ASN A 75 -11.92 5.99 10.63
C ASN A 75 -12.93 5.29 9.71
N ILE A 76 -13.97 4.74 10.28
CA ILE A 76 -14.99 3.96 9.57
C ILE A 76 -15.69 4.75 8.44
N LYS A 77 -15.81 6.07 8.58
CA LYS A 77 -16.39 6.94 7.56
C LYS A 77 -15.61 6.90 6.24
N ASN A 78 -14.30 6.88 6.31
CA ASN A 78 -13.40 6.92 5.15
C ASN A 78 -12.93 5.53 4.74
N TYR A 79 -13.08 4.50 5.57
CA TYR A 79 -12.83 3.10 5.20
C TYR A 79 -13.77 2.67 4.07
N LYS A 80 -13.24 1.95 3.07
CA LYS A 80 -14.02 1.55 1.89
C LYS A 80 -13.99 0.05 1.63
N TYR A 81 -12.82 -0.57 1.60
CA TYR A 81 -12.62 -1.99 1.33
C TYR A 81 -11.20 -2.41 1.70
N ASP A 82 -10.98 -3.72 1.68
CA ASP A 82 -9.67 -4.33 1.89
C ASP A 82 -9.16 -5.04 0.63
N TRP A 83 -7.84 -5.07 0.49
CA TRP A 83 -7.16 -6.11 -0.24
C TRP A 83 -6.63 -7.14 0.75
N ILE A 84 -6.64 -8.40 0.34
CA ILE A 84 -6.01 -9.49 1.06
C ILE A 84 -4.76 -9.90 0.30
N TRP A 85 -3.60 -9.66 0.89
CA TRP A 85 -2.36 -10.18 0.35
C TRP A 85 -2.14 -11.61 0.82
N GLU A 86 -2.31 -12.58 -0.10
CA GLU A 86 -1.97 -13.97 0.14
C GLU A 86 -0.46 -14.18 -0.08
N LYS A 87 0.20 -14.75 0.94
CA LYS A 87 1.63 -15.03 0.94
C LYS A 87 1.92 -16.44 0.39
N ASN A 88 3.11 -16.64 -0.16
CA ASN A 88 3.57 -17.97 -0.57
C ASN A 88 3.80 -18.92 0.62
N LYS A 89 4.08 -18.41 1.81
CA LYS A 89 4.33 -19.19 3.02
C LYS A 89 3.48 -18.69 4.18
N ALA A 90 2.93 -19.64 4.94
CA ALA A 90 2.28 -19.33 6.20
C ALA A 90 3.32 -18.99 7.28
N THR A 91 2.92 -18.13 8.20
CA THR A 91 3.70 -17.72 9.36
C THR A 91 3.02 -18.17 10.66
N ASN A 92 3.61 -17.90 11.82
CA ASN A 92 3.09 -18.27 13.13
C ASN A 92 3.06 -19.79 13.41
N ILE A 93 4.09 -20.50 13.01
CA ILE A 93 4.19 -21.96 13.23
C ILE A 93 4.04 -22.36 14.71
N PHE A 94 4.51 -21.52 15.64
CA PHE A 94 4.38 -21.78 17.09
C PHE A 94 2.92 -21.79 17.58
N MET A 95 2.02 -21.13 16.83
CA MET A 95 0.59 -21.10 17.15
C MET A 95 -0.21 -22.23 16.48
N ALA A 96 0.44 -23.07 15.66
CA ALA A 96 -0.26 -24.08 14.85
C ALA A 96 -1.06 -25.11 15.67
N LYS A 97 -0.75 -25.26 16.97
CA LYS A 97 -1.51 -26.11 17.90
C LYS A 97 -2.81 -25.46 18.40
N TYR A 98 -2.94 -24.14 18.27
CA TYR A 98 -4.03 -23.36 18.87
C TYR A 98 -4.85 -22.58 17.84
N ALA A 99 -4.26 -22.27 16.68
CA ALA A 99 -4.91 -21.47 15.64
C ALA A 99 -4.36 -21.83 14.26
N PRO A 100 -5.13 -21.56 13.18
CA PRO A 100 -4.60 -21.68 11.82
C PRO A 100 -3.36 -20.84 11.60
N MET A 101 -2.39 -21.38 10.85
CA MET A 101 -1.21 -20.62 10.45
C MET A 101 -1.60 -19.46 9.53
N LYS A 102 -1.04 -18.29 9.80
CA LYS A 102 -1.36 -17.06 9.09
C LYS A 102 -0.70 -17.00 7.71
N LYS A 103 -1.50 -16.98 6.66
CA LYS A 103 -1.03 -16.99 5.26
C LYS A 103 -1.35 -15.68 4.52
N HIS A 104 -1.96 -14.71 5.18
CA HIS A 104 -2.34 -13.45 4.55
C HIS A 104 -2.08 -12.24 5.45
N GLU A 105 -2.04 -11.06 4.83
CA GLU A 105 -2.15 -9.76 5.48
C GLU A 105 -3.30 -8.97 4.87
N ILE A 106 -3.85 -8.06 5.66
CA ILE A 106 -4.94 -7.18 5.26
C ILE A 106 -4.33 -5.84 4.83
N ILE A 107 -4.86 -5.25 3.77
CA ILE A 107 -4.48 -3.93 3.30
C ILE A 107 -5.76 -3.10 3.22
N SER A 108 -5.98 -2.25 4.21
CA SER A 108 -7.20 -1.45 4.33
C SER A 108 -7.10 -0.15 3.55
N ILE A 109 -8.14 0.17 2.78
CA ILE A 109 -8.20 1.31 1.88
C ILE A 109 -9.15 2.35 2.42
N PHE A 110 -8.62 3.58 2.56
CA PHE A 110 -9.39 4.74 3.02
C PHE A 110 -9.30 5.86 1.99
N TYR A 111 -10.41 6.55 1.77
CA TYR A 111 -10.45 7.80 1.00
C TYR A 111 -11.70 8.61 1.32
N ASN A 112 -11.62 9.91 1.13
CA ASN A 112 -12.76 10.81 1.27
C ASN A 112 -13.56 10.93 -0.05
N LYS A 113 -12.86 11.26 -1.15
CA LYS A 113 -13.43 11.31 -2.51
C LYS A 113 -12.81 10.16 -3.33
N LYS A 114 -13.53 9.73 -4.37
CA LYS A 114 -13.08 8.66 -5.26
C LYS A 114 -11.64 8.92 -5.74
N PRO A 115 -10.68 8.05 -5.40
CA PRO A 115 -9.29 8.24 -5.76
C PRO A 115 -9.01 7.81 -7.20
N THR A 116 -7.78 8.06 -7.66
CA THR A 116 -7.21 7.35 -8.80
C THR A 116 -7.31 5.85 -8.54
N PHE A 117 -7.87 5.11 -9.51
CA PHE A 117 -7.92 3.65 -9.48
C PHE A 117 -7.67 3.11 -10.90
N ASN A 118 -6.44 2.75 -11.18
CA ASN A 118 -6.02 2.32 -12.51
C ASN A 118 -6.40 0.88 -12.85
N GLY A 119 -6.93 0.14 -11.88
CA GLY A 119 -7.45 -1.22 -12.09
C GLY A 119 -6.43 -2.15 -12.77
N VAL A 120 -5.20 -2.21 -12.23
CA VAL A 120 -4.11 -3.02 -12.79
C VAL A 120 -4.59 -4.45 -12.99
N LYS A 121 -4.70 -4.84 -14.26
CA LYS A 121 -5.24 -6.15 -14.62
C LYS A 121 -4.28 -7.27 -14.21
N ILE A 122 -4.85 -8.39 -13.83
CA ILE A 122 -4.10 -9.60 -13.44
C ILE A 122 -4.32 -10.74 -14.44
N PRO A 123 -3.36 -11.67 -14.60
CA PRO A 123 -3.51 -12.81 -15.47
C PRO A 123 -4.72 -13.68 -15.10
N ARG A 124 -5.40 -14.20 -16.11
CA ARG A 124 -6.44 -15.22 -15.92
C ARG A 124 -5.80 -16.59 -15.71
N SER A 125 -6.47 -17.43 -14.91
CA SER A 125 -6.18 -18.86 -14.90
C SER A 125 -6.56 -19.50 -16.25
N GLU A 126 -6.05 -20.66 -16.57
CA GLU A 126 -6.40 -21.37 -17.82
C GLU A 126 -7.91 -21.61 -17.94
N SER A 127 -8.57 -21.99 -16.86
CA SER A 127 -10.03 -22.11 -16.82
C SER A 127 -10.74 -20.76 -17.00
N GLY A 128 -10.13 -19.67 -16.56
CA GLY A 128 -10.59 -18.30 -16.78
C GLY A 128 -10.49 -17.86 -18.22
N LYS A 129 -9.39 -18.21 -18.91
CA LYS A 129 -9.20 -17.97 -20.36
C LYS A 129 -10.23 -18.74 -21.19
N ALA A 130 -10.46 -20.01 -20.89
CA ALA A 130 -11.46 -20.83 -21.54
C ALA A 130 -12.88 -20.23 -21.42
N ARG A 131 -13.27 -19.81 -20.20
CA ARG A 131 -14.54 -19.12 -19.95
C ARG A 131 -14.64 -17.77 -20.66
N ALA A 132 -13.54 -17.08 -20.79
CA ALA A 132 -13.46 -15.81 -21.48
C ALA A 132 -13.77 -15.96 -22.98
N LYS A 133 -13.16 -16.94 -23.64
CA LYS A 133 -13.42 -17.29 -25.05
C LYS A 133 -14.89 -17.67 -25.27
N TYR A 134 -15.47 -18.44 -24.35
CA TYR A 134 -16.87 -18.85 -24.45
C TYR A 134 -17.86 -17.70 -24.34
N LYS A 135 -17.60 -16.72 -23.47
CA LYS A 135 -18.46 -15.53 -23.29
C LYS A 135 -18.45 -14.56 -24.48
N HIS A 136 -17.42 -14.60 -25.30
CA HIS A 136 -17.32 -13.77 -26.51
C HIS A 136 -18.07 -14.31 -27.70
N ASN A 137 -18.75 -15.46 -27.56
CA ASN A 137 -19.59 -15.98 -28.61
C ASN A 137 -20.91 -15.17 -28.65
N PRO A 138 -21.23 -14.46 -29.76
CA PRO A 138 -22.41 -13.59 -29.85
C PRO A 138 -23.75 -14.27 -29.55
N SER A 139 -23.81 -15.62 -29.70
CA SER A 139 -24.99 -16.43 -29.42
C SER A 139 -25.34 -16.57 -27.93
N ASN A 140 -24.42 -16.16 -26.99
CA ASN A 140 -24.58 -16.36 -25.56
C ASN A 140 -24.91 -15.07 -24.78
N THR A 141 -25.28 -13.98 -25.43
CA THR A 141 -25.69 -12.73 -24.78
C THR A 141 -27.15 -12.82 -24.29
N GLY A 142 -27.40 -13.65 -23.28
CA GLY A 142 -28.67 -13.62 -22.54
C GLY A 142 -28.82 -12.27 -21.84
N LYS A 143 -29.95 -11.60 -22.04
CA LYS A 143 -30.34 -10.41 -21.27
C LYS A 143 -30.33 -10.73 -19.77
N ARG A 144 -29.49 -10.05 -19.01
CA ARG A 144 -29.51 -10.15 -17.55
C ARG A 144 -30.45 -9.09 -17.01
N GLU A 145 -31.69 -9.48 -16.66
CA GLU A 145 -32.76 -8.58 -16.20
C GLU A 145 -32.54 -7.95 -14.82
N TYR A 146 -31.53 -8.37 -14.04
CA TYR A 146 -31.31 -7.88 -12.65
C TYR A 146 -30.27 -6.78 -12.51
N LEU A 147 -29.84 -6.17 -13.60
CA LEU A 147 -29.00 -4.96 -13.57
C LEU A 147 -29.81 -3.73 -13.92
N ASN A 148 -30.91 -3.50 -13.18
CA ASN A 148 -31.71 -2.28 -13.31
C ASN A 148 -30.82 -1.04 -13.11
N GLY A 149 -30.62 -0.25 -14.16
CA GLY A 149 -30.05 1.09 -14.12
C GLY A 149 -28.59 1.25 -14.56
N PHE A 150 -27.91 0.20 -14.98
CA PHE A 150 -26.61 0.37 -15.63
C PHE A 150 -26.76 0.27 -17.15
N GLU A 151 -26.71 1.42 -17.84
CA GLU A 151 -26.56 1.44 -19.30
C GLU A 151 -25.30 0.65 -19.69
N GLN A 152 -25.44 -0.31 -20.58
CA GLN A 152 -24.31 -0.99 -21.20
C GLN A 152 -23.61 0.00 -22.13
N THR A 153 -22.75 0.82 -21.58
CA THR A 153 -21.93 1.75 -22.34
C THR A 153 -20.73 1.00 -22.92
N LYS A 154 -20.68 0.94 -24.23
CA LYS A 154 -19.55 0.67 -25.12
C LYS A 154 -18.85 -0.69 -24.94
N THR A 155 -18.68 -1.37 -26.05
CA THR A 155 -17.85 -2.57 -26.24
C THR A 155 -16.49 -2.41 -25.56
N ILE A 156 -16.38 -2.86 -24.33
CA ILE A 156 -15.10 -2.95 -23.64
C ILE A 156 -14.29 -3.99 -24.41
N LYS A 157 -13.15 -3.59 -24.97
CA LYS A 157 -12.19 -4.53 -25.54
C LYS A 157 -11.82 -5.54 -24.45
N TYR A 158 -12.33 -6.74 -24.58
CA TYR A 158 -12.16 -7.81 -23.62
C TYR A 158 -10.79 -8.46 -23.86
N ASP A 159 -9.95 -8.50 -22.85
CA ASP A 159 -8.68 -9.21 -22.89
C ASP A 159 -8.90 -10.66 -22.42
N GLU A 160 -8.63 -11.62 -23.28
CA GLU A 160 -8.80 -13.04 -22.97
C GLU A 160 -7.80 -13.52 -21.90
N ASN A 161 -6.63 -12.89 -21.83
CA ASN A 161 -5.55 -13.29 -20.94
C ASN A 161 -5.59 -12.59 -19.58
N LEU A 162 -6.19 -11.39 -19.52
CA LEU A 162 -6.22 -10.55 -18.34
C LEU A 162 -7.64 -10.39 -17.79
N LYS A 163 -7.76 -10.21 -16.49
CA LYS A 163 -9.01 -9.89 -15.79
C LYS A 163 -8.84 -8.67 -14.90
N ASN A 164 -9.96 -8.05 -14.54
CA ASN A 164 -9.95 -7.01 -13.51
C ASN A 164 -9.37 -7.56 -12.20
N PRO A 165 -8.74 -6.69 -11.38
CA PRO A 165 -8.23 -7.11 -10.08
C PRO A 165 -9.34 -7.68 -9.20
N GLU A 166 -8.97 -8.64 -8.38
CA GLU A 166 -9.81 -9.23 -7.34
C GLU A 166 -9.28 -8.80 -5.97
N SER A 167 -10.11 -8.81 -4.95
CA SER A 167 -9.73 -8.38 -3.60
C SER A 167 -8.64 -9.23 -2.95
N ILE A 168 -8.36 -10.42 -3.48
CA ILE A 168 -7.25 -11.28 -3.06
C ILE A 168 -6.17 -11.22 -4.12
N VAL A 169 -4.95 -10.83 -3.71
CA VAL A 169 -3.78 -10.76 -4.56
C VAL A 169 -2.69 -11.67 -4.01
N TYR A 170 -2.03 -12.38 -4.90
CA TYR A 170 -0.93 -13.28 -4.53
C TYR A 170 0.42 -12.66 -4.90
N PHE A 171 1.28 -12.48 -3.91
CA PHE A 171 2.67 -12.07 -4.10
C PHE A 171 3.57 -12.88 -3.17
N ASN A 172 4.70 -13.33 -3.71
CA ASN A 172 5.72 -13.99 -2.91
C ASN A 172 6.29 -13.00 -1.87
N SER A 173 6.50 -13.48 -0.65
CA SER A 173 7.27 -12.74 0.34
C SER A 173 8.72 -12.71 -0.12
N ASP A 174 9.31 -11.53 -0.21
CA ASP A 174 10.73 -11.39 -0.51
C ASP A 174 11.55 -11.85 0.71
N ARG A 175 12.57 -12.63 0.46
CA ARG A 175 13.64 -12.86 1.43
C ARG A 175 14.62 -11.70 1.30
N GLY A 176 14.28 -10.59 1.93
CA GLY A 176 15.06 -9.37 1.87
C GLY A 176 15.95 -9.20 3.10
N TYR A 177 16.50 -8.04 3.20
CA TYR A 177 17.43 -7.61 4.25
C TYR A 177 16.73 -7.34 5.60
N HIS A 178 15.40 -7.34 5.62
CA HIS A 178 14.61 -7.14 6.83
C HIS A 178 13.50 -8.21 6.94
N PRO A 179 13.28 -8.82 8.13
CA PRO A 179 12.30 -9.89 8.32
C PRO A 179 10.86 -9.51 7.98
N THR A 180 10.52 -8.23 8.10
CA THR A 180 9.16 -7.68 7.86
C THR A 180 9.07 -6.88 6.57
N GLN A 181 10.03 -7.01 5.66
CA GLN A 181 10.00 -6.29 4.37
C GLN A 181 8.78 -6.68 3.56
N LYS A 182 8.07 -5.67 3.04
CA LYS A 182 7.00 -5.90 2.06
C LYS A 182 7.61 -6.17 0.68
N PRO A 183 7.02 -7.09 -0.11
CA PRO A 183 7.50 -7.39 -1.47
C PRO A 183 7.45 -6.15 -2.36
N ILE A 184 8.53 -5.88 -3.07
CA ILE A 184 8.60 -4.73 -4.00
C ILE A 184 7.51 -4.85 -5.06
N ALA A 185 7.27 -6.05 -5.61
CA ALA A 185 6.23 -6.28 -6.61
C ALA A 185 4.82 -5.95 -6.09
N LEU A 186 4.50 -6.23 -4.82
CA LEU A 186 3.25 -5.83 -4.20
C LEU A 186 3.16 -4.31 -4.05
N MET A 187 4.24 -3.67 -3.62
CA MET A 187 4.28 -2.21 -3.49
C MET A 187 4.10 -1.53 -4.84
N GLU A 188 4.78 -2.01 -5.90
CA GLU A 188 4.60 -1.50 -7.27
C GLU A 188 3.16 -1.67 -7.77
N TYR A 189 2.52 -2.80 -7.46
CA TYR A 189 1.13 -3.05 -7.81
C TYR A 189 0.18 -2.04 -7.16
N LEU A 190 0.32 -1.80 -5.85
CA LEU A 190 -0.48 -0.83 -5.11
C LEU A 190 -0.23 0.60 -5.58
N ILE A 191 1.04 0.97 -5.79
CA ILE A 191 1.43 2.29 -6.29
C ILE A 191 0.81 2.55 -7.66
N LYS A 192 0.94 1.62 -8.62
CA LYS A 192 0.33 1.73 -9.95
C LYS A 192 -1.19 1.80 -9.89
N THR A 193 -1.81 1.11 -8.93
CA THR A 193 -3.27 1.11 -8.76
C THR A 193 -3.78 2.47 -8.32
N TYR A 194 -3.10 3.13 -7.37
CA TYR A 194 -3.62 4.34 -6.73
C TYR A 194 -2.95 5.64 -7.16
N THR A 195 -1.95 5.57 -8.05
CA THR A 195 -1.24 6.75 -8.55
C THR A 195 -0.96 6.69 -10.05
N ASN A 196 -0.76 7.86 -10.64
CA ASN A 196 -0.19 8.03 -11.96
C ASN A 196 1.31 8.32 -11.88
N GLU A 197 2.01 8.29 -13.02
CA GLU A 197 3.44 8.67 -13.08
C GLU A 197 3.64 10.11 -12.60
N ASN A 198 4.77 10.36 -11.95
CA ASN A 198 5.16 11.63 -11.35
C ASN A 198 4.33 12.08 -10.13
N GLU A 199 3.30 11.33 -9.72
CA GLU A 199 2.59 11.59 -8.48
C GLU A 199 3.43 11.18 -7.25
N THR A 200 3.12 11.77 -6.10
CA THR A 200 3.90 11.62 -4.86
C THR A 200 3.27 10.61 -3.92
N VAL A 201 4.05 9.61 -3.53
CA VAL A 201 3.69 8.59 -2.55
C VAL A 201 4.41 8.87 -1.22
N LEU A 202 3.69 8.79 -0.11
CA LEU A 202 4.23 8.88 1.25
C LEU A 202 4.23 7.51 1.91
N ASP A 203 5.36 7.16 2.54
CA ASP A 203 5.48 6.09 3.53
C ASP A 203 5.95 6.73 4.86
N PHE A 204 5.02 6.94 5.79
CA PHE A 204 5.31 7.65 7.04
C PHE A 204 5.89 6.75 8.15
N THR A 205 5.95 5.45 7.91
CA THR A 205 6.59 4.46 8.82
C THR A 205 7.61 3.62 8.08
N MET A 206 8.38 4.28 7.20
CA MET A 206 9.34 3.63 6.33
C MET A 206 10.31 2.75 7.11
N GLY A 207 10.26 1.45 6.81
CA GLY A 207 11.20 0.45 7.32
C GLY A 207 12.39 0.26 6.36
N SER A 208 12.40 -0.88 5.65
CA SER A 208 13.47 -1.24 4.70
C SER A 208 13.51 -0.37 3.43
N GLY A 209 12.49 0.48 3.20
CA GLY A 209 12.41 1.35 2.04
C GLY A 209 11.89 0.68 0.76
N SER A 210 11.26 -0.48 0.86
CA SER A 210 10.67 -1.18 -0.28
C SER A 210 9.66 -0.32 -1.05
N THR A 211 8.88 0.53 -0.35
CA THR A 211 7.99 1.52 -0.96
C THR A 211 8.75 2.51 -1.83
N GLY A 212 9.88 3.02 -1.35
CA GLY A 212 10.73 3.96 -2.10
C GLY A 212 11.32 3.33 -3.36
N VAL A 213 11.83 2.09 -3.27
CA VAL A 213 12.33 1.34 -4.44
C VAL A 213 11.20 1.14 -5.47
N ALA A 214 10.01 0.75 -5.01
CA ALA A 214 8.85 0.56 -5.88
C ALA A 214 8.40 1.87 -6.56
N CYS A 215 8.50 3.01 -5.88
CA CYS A 215 8.23 4.33 -6.47
C CYS A 215 9.21 4.65 -7.59
N VAL A 216 10.51 4.41 -7.39
CA VAL A 216 11.53 4.59 -8.44
C VAL A 216 11.25 3.72 -9.65
N ASN A 217 11.00 2.43 -9.43
CA ASN A 217 10.71 1.47 -10.50
C ASN A 217 9.47 1.83 -11.32
N THR A 218 8.57 2.62 -10.75
CA THR A 218 7.28 2.97 -11.35
C THR A 218 7.19 4.45 -11.76
N ASN A 219 8.26 5.20 -11.73
CA ASN A 219 8.33 6.64 -12.06
C ASN A 219 7.41 7.49 -11.16
N ARG A 220 7.36 7.23 -9.85
CA ARG A 220 6.65 8.03 -8.87
C ARG A 220 7.62 8.77 -7.97
N ASN A 221 7.20 9.95 -7.49
CA ASN A 221 7.91 10.65 -6.45
C ASN A 221 7.66 9.97 -5.11
N PHE A 222 8.67 10.01 -4.24
CA PHE A 222 8.60 9.37 -2.94
C PHE A 222 8.97 10.31 -1.81
N THR A 223 8.19 10.25 -0.74
CA THR A 223 8.52 10.83 0.56
C THR A 223 8.50 9.71 1.59
N GLY A 224 9.59 9.53 2.32
CA GLY A 224 9.72 8.51 3.35
C GLY A 224 10.08 9.11 4.70
N ILE A 225 9.43 8.64 5.77
CA ILE A 225 9.75 9.03 7.15
C ILE A 225 10.19 7.76 7.89
N GLY A 226 11.43 7.74 8.37
CA GLY A 226 12.00 6.63 9.16
C GLY A 226 12.18 7.01 10.62
N SER A 227 11.89 6.03 11.52
CA SER A 227 12.11 6.23 12.96
C SER A 227 13.59 6.46 13.29
N PRO A 228 13.92 7.30 14.29
CA PRO A 228 15.28 7.49 14.76
C PRO A 228 15.98 6.20 15.23
N LEU A 229 15.20 5.21 15.65
CA LEU A 229 15.70 3.93 16.16
C LEU A 229 16.16 2.96 15.06
N ARG A 230 15.98 3.29 13.78
CA ARG A 230 16.39 2.44 12.66
C ARG A 230 17.40 3.16 11.79
N ASP A 231 18.62 2.64 11.74
CA ASP A 231 19.64 3.03 10.74
C ASP A 231 19.30 2.57 9.31
N ASN A 232 18.02 2.33 9.03
CA ASN A 232 17.56 1.68 7.80
C ASN A 232 17.60 2.57 6.56
N VAL A 233 17.72 3.88 6.74
CA VAL A 233 17.84 4.82 5.60
C VAL A 233 19.10 4.54 4.76
N ARG A 234 20.19 4.07 5.38
CA ARG A 234 21.39 3.62 4.66
C ARG A 234 21.10 2.41 3.76
N ASN A 235 20.18 1.54 4.17
CA ASN A 235 19.87 0.32 3.42
C ASN A 235 19.17 0.61 2.09
N ILE A 236 18.36 1.68 1.99
CA ILE A 236 17.73 2.08 0.72
C ILE A 236 18.81 2.43 -0.31
N CYS A 237 19.80 3.22 0.08
CA CYS A 237 20.88 3.64 -0.82
C CYS A 237 21.73 2.48 -1.33
N ILE A 238 21.87 1.39 -0.56
CA ILE A 238 22.69 0.23 -0.94
C ILE A 238 21.99 -0.62 -2.01
N HIS A 239 20.65 -0.61 -2.05
CA HIS A 239 19.84 -1.50 -2.90
C HIS A 239 19.37 -0.87 -4.20
N LEU A 240 19.59 0.43 -4.36
CA LEU A 240 19.35 1.08 -5.64
C LEU A 240 20.52 0.79 -6.61
N PRO A 241 20.21 0.59 -7.89
CA PRO A 241 21.23 0.62 -8.94
C PRO A 241 22.13 1.85 -8.79
N GLY A 242 23.43 1.70 -8.97
CA GLY A 242 24.43 2.74 -8.67
C GLY A 242 24.11 4.14 -9.24
N HIS A 243 23.48 4.21 -10.40
CA HIS A 243 23.05 5.46 -11.04
C HIS A 243 21.85 6.14 -10.35
N LEU A 244 21.11 5.44 -9.49
CA LEU A 244 19.97 5.98 -8.75
C LEU A 244 20.35 6.42 -7.32
N ARG A 245 21.55 6.07 -6.83
CA ARG A 245 22.01 6.43 -5.48
C ARG A 245 22.17 7.94 -5.31
N SER A 246 22.49 8.65 -6.38
CA SER A 246 22.62 10.13 -6.40
C SER A 246 21.27 10.86 -6.28
N LEU A 247 20.16 10.18 -6.47
CA LEU A 247 18.79 10.75 -6.31
C LEU A 247 18.37 10.89 -4.84
N PHE A 248 19.15 10.35 -3.91
CA PHE A 248 18.90 10.45 -2.48
C PHE A 248 19.67 11.64 -1.90
N SER A 249 19.03 12.79 -1.81
CA SER A 249 19.49 13.88 -0.96
C SER A 249 18.85 13.72 0.42
N PHE A 250 19.69 13.64 1.45
CA PHE A 250 19.24 13.75 2.82
C PHE A 250 19.09 15.24 3.15
N ASP A 251 17.88 15.72 3.35
CA ASP A 251 17.68 17.00 4.02
C ASP A 251 17.99 16.80 5.51
N HIS A 252 19.27 16.99 5.84
CA HIS A 252 19.74 17.07 7.21
C HIS A 252 19.35 18.44 7.81
N LYS A 253 18.06 18.68 8.02
CA LYS A 253 17.66 19.65 9.04
C LYS A 253 17.34 18.85 10.30
N PRO A 254 18.19 18.89 11.33
CA PRO A 254 17.78 18.43 12.64
C PRO A 254 16.59 19.30 13.07
N VAL A 255 15.44 18.68 13.35
CA VAL A 255 14.36 19.36 14.06
C VAL A 255 14.97 19.86 15.36
N GLY A 256 15.10 21.18 15.47
CA GLY A 256 15.68 21.80 16.65
C GLY A 256 14.85 21.43 17.87
N ILE A 257 15.47 20.75 18.80
CA ILE A 257 14.97 20.63 20.17
C ILE A 257 15.01 22.06 20.71
N MET A 258 13.86 22.76 20.71
CA MET A 258 13.72 23.95 21.54
C MET A 258 13.76 23.47 22.97
N GLY A 259 14.89 23.76 23.63
CA GLY A 259 15.10 23.46 25.02
C GLY A 259 14.26 24.36 25.94
N ALA A 260 13.89 23.72 27.04
CA ALA A 260 13.47 24.18 28.37
C ALA A 260 12.33 25.17 28.42
#